data_ff1498318d1b03096f7771d5918bb24a
#
_entry.id   ff1498318d1b03096f7771d5918bb24a
#
_cell.length_a   1.000
_cell.length_b   1.000
_cell.length_c   1.000
_cell.angle_alpha   90.00
_cell.angle_beta   90.00
_cell.angle_gamma   90.00
#
_symmetry.space_group_name_H-M   'P 1'
#
loop_
_entity.id
_entity.type
_entity.pdbx_description
1 polymer ?
#
loop_
_entity_poly.entity_id
_entity_poly.type
_entity_poly.pdbx_seq_one_letter_code
_entity_poly.pdbx_strand_id
1 'polypeptide(L)'
;MRKKYKPKPIRANALEWVISGLQPMAAAGDALVILRIKNHGALEAILAGKGGVGEADTLIAAMNITEALARMDFGNDWAGEITAAQDALFAMSVRGLRTGSFGFTAAELDAMNTAMGVHDAQLDAITIADMEVAINTTKRIIAAGRARVIA
;
A
#
# COMPACT_ATOMS: atom_id res chain seq x y z
N MET A 1 21.48 11.23 31.30
CA MET A 1 21.78 9.78 31.36
C MET A 1 21.35 9.11 30.07
N ARG A 2 22.25 8.62 29.26
CA ARG A 2 21.91 7.87 28.04
C ARG A 2 21.31 6.53 28.47
N LYS A 3 20.05 6.25 28.07
CA LYS A 3 19.46 4.92 28.24
C LYS A 3 20.35 3.93 27.49
N LYS A 4 20.92 2.95 28.19
CA LYS A 4 21.64 1.85 27.56
C LYS A 4 20.69 1.15 26.60
N TYR A 5 21.07 1.10 25.31
CA TYR A 5 20.37 0.30 24.31
C TYR A 5 20.32 -1.16 24.79
N LYS A 6 19.13 -1.64 25.07
CA LYS A 6 18.88 -3.06 25.26
C LYS A 6 18.53 -3.63 23.88
N PRO A 7 19.40 -4.48 23.28
CA PRO A 7 19.02 -5.14 22.06
C PRO A 7 17.71 -5.89 22.28
N LYS A 8 16.77 -5.77 21.32
CA LYS A 8 15.56 -6.60 21.35
C LYS A 8 16.00 -8.06 21.36
N PRO A 9 15.41 -8.92 22.23
CA PRO A 9 15.75 -10.32 22.23
C PRO A 9 15.55 -10.88 20.81
N ILE A 10 16.58 -11.52 20.27
CA ILE A 10 16.48 -12.34 19.07
C ILE A 10 15.39 -13.35 19.38
N ARG A 11 14.39 -13.47 18.49
CA ARG A 11 13.31 -14.45 18.68
C ARG A 11 13.96 -15.81 18.95
N ALA A 12 13.57 -16.43 20.08
CA ALA A 12 14.18 -17.64 20.59
C ALA A 12 14.01 -18.87 19.66
N ASN A 13 13.17 -18.75 18.63
CA ASN A 13 12.87 -19.83 17.69
C ASN A 13 12.77 -19.30 16.25
N ALA A 14 13.91 -19.38 15.52
CA ALA A 14 13.98 -18.97 14.12
C ALA A 14 13.02 -19.79 13.21
N LEU A 15 12.78 -21.08 13.54
CA LEU A 15 11.87 -21.93 12.79
C LEU A 15 10.43 -21.46 12.93
N GLU A 16 10.01 -21.10 14.14
CA GLU A 16 8.68 -20.56 14.40
C GLU A 16 8.43 -19.27 13.63
N TRP A 17 9.44 -18.40 13.55
CA TRP A 17 9.37 -17.18 12.75
C TRP A 17 9.24 -17.47 11.25
N VAL A 18 9.99 -18.43 10.72
CA VAL A 18 9.89 -18.88 9.32
C VAL A 18 8.50 -19.46 9.04
N ILE A 19 8.00 -20.32 9.91
CA ILE A 19 6.67 -20.94 9.77
C ILE A 19 5.58 -19.85 9.81
N SER A 20 5.69 -18.88 10.71
CA SER A 20 4.75 -17.75 10.79
C SER A 20 4.75 -16.92 9.51
N GLY A 21 5.93 -16.68 8.91
CA GLY A 21 6.07 -15.95 7.65
C GLY A 21 5.47 -16.68 6.45
N LEU A 22 5.43 -18.01 6.48
CA LEU A 22 4.82 -18.83 5.42
C LEU A 22 3.29 -18.89 5.50
N GLN A 23 2.67 -18.36 6.56
CA GLN A 23 1.22 -18.30 6.67
C GLN A 23 0.64 -17.40 5.58
N PRO A 24 -0.51 -17.79 4.98
CA PRO A 24 -1.23 -16.91 4.07
C PRO A 24 -1.55 -15.58 4.74
N MET A 25 -1.59 -14.49 3.97
CA MET A 25 -1.97 -13.17 4.50
C MET A 25 -3.34 -13.21 5.19
N ALA A 26 -4.26 -14.04 4.69
CA ALA A 26 -5.57 -14.28 5.32
C ALA A 26 -5.47 -14.76 6.78
N ALA A 27 -4.39 -15.44 7.17
CA ALA A 27 -4.15 -15.85 8.55
C ALA A 27 -3.81 -14.69 9.50
N ALA A 28 -3.52 -13.51 8.98
CA ALA A 28 -3.36 -12.28 9.78
C ALA A 28 -4.69 -11.80 10.40
N GLY A 29 -5.83 -12.40 10.01
CA GLY A 29 -7.13 -12.16 10.63
C GLY A 29 -7.55 -10.68 10.58
N ASP A 30 -7.77 -10.09 11.76
CA ASP A 30 -8.24 -8.71 11.88
C ASP A 30 -7.32 -7.68 11.23
N ALA A 31 -6.01 -7.91 11.18
CA ALA A 31 -5.06 -6.99 10.54
C ALA A 31 -5.35 -6.83 9.04
N LEU A 32 -5.68 -7.93 8.35
CA LEU A 32 -6.06 -7.88 6.93
C LEU A 32 -7.38 -7.16 6.73
N VAL A 33 -8.37 -7.44 7.58
CA VAL A 33 -9.69 -6.79 7.53
C VAL A 33 -9.54 -5.29 7.74
N ILE A 34 -8.77 -4.86 8.74
CA ILE A 34 -8.50 -3.45 9.03
C ILE A 34 -7.80 -2.77 7.85
N LEU A 35 -6.82 -3.44 7.23
CA LEU A 35 -6.12 -2.90 6.05
C LEU A 35 -7.08 -2.66 4.89
N ARG A 36 -7.95 -3.63 4.58
CA ARG A 36 -8.96 -3.50 3.52
C ARG A 36 -9.95 -2.38 3.82
N ILE A 37 -10.47 -2.31 5.04
CA ILE A 37 -11.38 -1.25 5.47
C ILE A 37 -10.71 0.11 5.33
N LYS A 38 -9.46 0.25 5.75
CA LYS A 38 -8.71 1.50 5.64
C LYS A 38 -8.53 1.94 4.19
N ASN A 39 -8.15 1.03 3.31
CA ASN A 39 -7.90 1.33 1.89
C ASN A 39 -9.19 1.69 1.17
N HIS A 40 -10.23 0.86 1.27
CA HIS A 40 -11.52 1.14 0.63
C HIS A 40 -12.22 2.34 1.25
N GLY A 41 -12.11 2.52 2.55
CA GLY A 41 -12.65 3.68 3.25
C GLY A 41 -12.04 5.00 2.79
N ALA A 42 -10.73 5.02 2.51
CA ALA A 42 -10.06 6.19 1.95
C ALA A 42 -10.61 6.54 0.55
N LEU A 43 -10.79 5.54 -0.31
CA LEU A 43 -11.39 5.73 -1.63
C LEU A 43 -12.82 6.28 -1.53
N GLU A 44 -13.64 5.67 -0.68
CA GLU A 44 -15.04 6.11 -0.46
C GLU A 44 -15.11 7.54 0.09
N ALA A 45 -14.23 7.91 1.02
CA ALA A 45 -14.17 9.26 1.56
C ALA A 45 -13.85 10.29 0.47
N ILE A 46 -12.91 9.99 -0.42
CA ILE A 46 -12.60 10.86 -1.56
C ILE A 46 -13.81 10.98 -2.49
N LEU A 47 -14.49 9.87 -2.80
CA LEU A 47 -15.69 9.86 -3.65
C LEU A 47 -16.85 10.64 -3.03
N ALA A 48 -16.96 10.64 -1.70
CA ALA A 48 -17.98 11.40 -0.97
C ALA A 48 -17.64 12.89 -0.80
N GLY A 49 -16.52 13.35 -1.33
CA GLY A 49 -16.06 14.73 -1.17
C GLY A 49 -15.50 15.05 0.23
N LYS A 50 -15.16 14.04 1.01
CA LYS A 50 -14.66 14.14 2.40
C LYS A 50 -13.18 13.73 2.54
N GLY A 51 -12.52 13.46 1.42
CA GLY A 51 -11.11 13.08 1.40
C GLY A 51 -10.18 14.27 1.59
N GLY A 52 -8.99 13.97 2.06
CA GLY A 52 -7.89 14.91 2.23
C GLY A 52 -6.55 14.24 2.03
N VAL A 53 -5.50 14.87 2.54
CA VAL A 53 -4.11 14.35 2.45
C VAL A 53 -4.00 12.95 3.04
N GLY A 54 -4.64 12.68 4.19
CA GLY A 54 -4.58 11.39 4.85
C GLY A 54 -5.13 10.23 4.01
N GLU A 55 -6.26 10.44 3.34
CA GLU A 55 -6.87 9.47 2.43
C GLU A 55 -6.02 9.28 1.17
N ALA A 56 -5.48 10.36 0.61
CA ALA A 56 -4.56 10.30 -0.52
C ALA A 56 -3.30 9.49 -0.15
N ASP A 57 -2.69 9.75 0.98
CA ASP A 57 -1.51 9.01 1.48
C ASP A 57 -1.81 7.53 1.68
N THR A 58 -2.98 7.19 2.18
CA THR A 58 -3.42 5.80 2.36
C THR A 58 -3.48 5.06 1.02
N LEU A 59 -4.06 5.67 0.00
CA LEU A 59 -4.15 5.07 -1.35
C LEU A 59 -2.80 5.01 -2.04
N ILE A 60 -1.95 6.02 -1.88
CA ILE A 60 -0.59 6.02 -2.41
C ILE A 60 0.21 4.86 -1.80
N ALA A 61 0.13 4.68 -0.49
CA ALA A 61 0.80 3.57 0.19
C ALA A 61 0.30 2.22 -0.32
N ALA A 62 -1.02 2.05 -0.49
CA ALA A 62 -1.60 0.83 -1.03
C ALA A 62 -1.09 0.55 -2.45
N MET A 63 -1.04 1.54 -3.33
CA MET A 63 -0.57 1.35 -4.71
C MET A 63 0.94 1.11 -4.81
N ASN A 64 1.73 1.69 -3.93
CA ASN A 64 3.16 1.39 -3.85
C ASN A 64 3.42 -0.06 -3.42
N ILE A 65 2.64 -0.57 -2.47
CA ILE A 65 2.70 -1.98 -2.07
C ILE A 65 2.23 -2.88 -3.22
N THR A 66 1.17 -2.49 -3.93
CA THR A 66 0.66 -3.20 -5.10
C THR A 66 1.73 -3.33 -6.18
N GLU A 67 2.46 -2.25 -6.47
CA GLU A 67 3.59 -2.28 -7.41
C GLU A 67 4.70 -3.22 -6.94
N ALA A 68 5.09 -3.14 -5.66
CA ALA A 68 6.12 -4.01 -5.11
C ALA A 68 5.74 -5.48 -5.19
N LEU A 69 4.50 -5.83 -4.90
CA LEU A 69 3.97 -7.19 -5.03
C LEU A 69 3.93 -7.66 -6.50
N ALA A 70 3.58 -6.78 -7.43
CA ALA A 70 3.59 -7.08 -8.86
C ALA A 70 5.01 -7.42 -9.34
N ARG A 71 6.02 -6.71 -8.86
CA ARG A 71 7.44 -7.00 -9.16
C ARG A 71 7.92 -8.32 -8.54
N MET A 72 7.22 -8.86 -7.57
CA MET A 72 7.43 -10.19 -6.98
C MET A 72 6.60 -11.27 -7.67
N ASP A 73 6.12 -11.03 -8.88
CA ASP A 73 5.26 -11.90 -9.69
C ASP A 73 3.82 -12.11 -9.17
N PHE A 74 3.37 -11.28 -8.26
CA PHE A 74 1.96 -11.23 -7.86
C PHE A 74 1.23 -10.16 -8.68
N GLY A 75 0.89 -10.49 -9.92
CA GLY A 75 0.13 -9.60 -10.80
C GLY A 75 1.00 -8.68 -11.66
N ASN A 76 2.19 -9.10 -12.09
CA ASN A 76 3.05 -8.32 -12.97
C ASN A 76 2.41 -8.02 -14.34
N ASP A 77 1.45 -8.84 -14.80
CA ASP A 77 0.64 -8.58 -16.00
C ASP A 77 -0.21 -7.29 -15.88
N TRP A 78 -0.42 -6.82 -14.67
CA TRP A 78 -1.18 -5.61 -14.36
C TRP A 78 -0.31 -4.37 -14.12
N ALA A 79 0.96 -4.42 -14.46
CA ALA A 79 1.89 -3.32 -14.20
C ALA A 79 1.43 -1.99 -14.84
N GLY A 80 0.86 -2.04 -16.04
CA GLY A 80 0.32 -0.86 -16.72
C GLY A 80 -0.86 -0.23 -15.99
N GLU A 81 -1.78 -1.04 -15.50
CA GLU A 81 -2.95 -0.62 -14.73
C GLU A 81 -2.57 -0.06 -13.36
N ILE A 82 -1.57 -0.65 -12.72
CA ILE A 82 -1.03 -0.14 -11.46
C ILE A 82 -0.38 1.23 -11.67
N THR A 83 0.41 1.39 -12.72
CA THR A 83 1.01 2.68 -13.08
C THR A 83 -0.06 3.72 -13.38
N ALA A 84 -1.11 3.36 -14.09
CA ALA A 84 -2.24 4.27 -14.37
C ALA A 84 -2.91 4.76 -13.08
N ALA A 85 -3.07 3.88 -12.09
CA ALA A 85 -3.61 4.26 -10.78
C ALA A 85 -2.67 5.18 -10.00
N GLN A 86 -1.37 4.92 -10.05
CA GLN A 86 -0.36 5.79 -9.42
C GLN A 86 -0.36 7.18 -10.08
N ASP A 87 -0.47 7.26 -11.40
CA ASP A 87 -0.59 8.51 -12.13
C ASP A 87 -1.88 9.27 -11.77
N ALA A 88 -2.99 8.55 -11.64
CA ALA A 88 -4.27 9.11 -11.20
C ALA A 88 -4.18 9.70 -9.78
N LEU A 89 -3.54 8.98 -8.86
CA LEU A 89 -3.31 9.46 -7.49
C LEU A 89 -2.40 10.70 -7.47
N PHE A 90 -1.35 10.71 -8.27
CA PHE A 90 -0.47 11.86 -8.37
C PHE A 90 -1.23 13.08 -8.87
N ALA A 91 -1.97 12.96 -9.97
CA ALA A 91 -2.76 14.05 -10.55
C ALA A 91 -3.83 14.56 -9.56
N MET A 92 -4.55 13.66 -8.91
CA MET A 92 -5.55 14.01 -7.90
C MET A 92 -4.92 14.73 -6.71
N SER A 93 -3.78 14.25 -6.22
CA SER A 93 -3.09 14.84 -5.08
C SER A 93 -2.54 16.23 -5.38
N VAL A 94 -1.96 16.44 -6.55
CA VAL A 94 -1.51 17.77 -7.01
C VAL A 94 -2.68 18.74 -7.07
N ARG A 95 -3.80 18.33 -7.67
CA ARG A 95 -5.04 19.12 -7.71
C ARG A 95 -5.56 19.43 -6.31
N GLY A 96 -5.59 18.44 -5.44
CA GLY A 96 -6.08 18.55 -4.06
C GLY A 96 -5.25 19.52 -3.23
N LEU A 97 -3.93 19.45 -3.33
CA LEU A 97 -3.03 20.40 -2.63
C LEU A 97 -3.21 21.81 -3.14
N ARG A 98 -3.46 22.00 -4.44
CA ARG A 98 -3.65 23.31 -5.04
C ARG A 98 -5.02 23.93 -4.73
N THR A 99 -6.07 23.13 -4.74
CA THR A 99 -7.47 23.60 -4.68
C THR A 99 -8.15 23.35 -3.33
N GLY A 100 -7.55 22.50 -2.48
CA GLY A 100 -8.18 22.04 -1.24
C GLY A 100 -9.24 20.94 -1.45
N SER A 101 -9.46 20.48 -2.69
CA SER A 101 -10.47 19.47 -3.04
C SER A 101 -9.80 18.24 -3.66
N PHE A 102 -9.87 17.13 -2.95
CA PHE A 102 -9.32 15.85 -3.37
C PHE A 102 -10.43 15.02 -4.02
N GLY A 103 -10.39 14.89 -5.34
CA GLY A 103 -11.38 14.16 -6.11
C GLY A 103 -10.79 13.60 -7.40
N PHE A 104 -11.30 12.45 -7.82
CA PHE A 104 -10.91 11.80 -9.07
C PHE A 104 -11.79 12.24 -10.23
N THR A 105 -11.19 12.35 -11.42
CA THR A 105 -11.96 12.32 -12.67
C THR A 105 -12.52 10.92 -12.91
N ALA A 106 -13.47 10.77 -13.84
CA ALA A 106 -14.03 9.46 -14.17
C ALA A 106 -12.94 8.45 -14.63
N ALA A 107 -12.01 8.89 -15.47
CA ALA A 107 -10.91 8.05 -15.95
C ALA A 107 -9.94 7.66 -14.82
N GLU A 108 -9.64 8.60 -13.92
CA GLU A 108 -8.81 8.34 -12.75
C GLU A 108 -9.48 7.33 -11.79
N LEU A 109 -10.79 7.46 -11.59
CA LEU A 109 -11.55 6.54 -10.76
C LEU A 109 -11.56 5.13 -11.36
N ASP A 110 -11.74 4.99 -12.67
CA ASP A 110 -11.67 3.69 -13.34
C ASP A 110 -10.30 3.03 -13.14
N ALA A 111 -9.22 3.79 -13.25
CA ALA A 111 -7.87 3.30 -12.99
C ALA A 111 -7.71 2.85 -11.54
N MET A 112 -8.22 3.62 -10.58
CA MET A 112 -8.18 3.27 -9.16
C MET A 112 -8.98 2.02 -8.85
N ASN A 113 -10.18 1.89 -9.38
CA ASN A 113 -11.03 0.71 -9.17
C ASN A 113 -10.35 -0.56 -9.70
N THR A 114 -9.74 -0.50 -10.87
CA THR A 114 -9.00 -1.62 -11.45
C THR A 114 -7.83 -2.02 -10.54
N ALA A 115 -7.00 -1.07 -10.15
CA ALA A 115 -5.83 -1.33 -9.33
C ALA A 115 -6.20 -1.80 -7.90
N MET A 116 -7.28 -1.28 -7.32
CA MET A 116 -7.77 -1.76 -6.03
C MET A 116 -8.23 -3.22 -6.10
N GLY A 117 -8.85 -3.63 -7.22
CA GLY A 117 -9.18 -5.03 -7.48
C GLY A 117 -7.94 -5.92 -7.58
N VAL A 118 -6.89 -5.44 -8.24
CA VAL A 118 -5.59 -6.13 -8.30
C VAL A 118 -4.99 -6.27 -6.89
N HIS A 119 -5.01 -5.20 -6.11
CA HIS A 119 -4.50 -5.22 -4.74
C HIS A 119 -5.25 -6.21 -3.85
N ASP A 120 -6.57 -6.23 -3.91
CA ASP A 120 -7.38 -7.19 -3.15
C ASP A 120 -7.06 -8.64 -3.55
N ALA A 121 -6.89 -8.91 -4.83
CA ALA A 121 -6.50 -10.22 -5.33
C ALA A 121 -5.08 -10.61 -4.86
N GLN A 122 -4.15 -9.67 -4.83
CA GLN A 122 -2.82 -9.90 -4.28
C GLN A 122 -2.89 -10.29 -2.80
N LEU A 123 -3.68 -9.57 -2.00
CA LEU A 123 -3.85 -9.87 -0.57
C LEU A 123 -4.41 -11.26 -0.31
N ASP A 124 -5.21 -11.79 -1.23
CA ASP A 124 -5.73 -13.17 -1.15
C ASP A 124 -4.67 -14.22 -1.54
N ALA A 125 -3.65 -13.85 -2.29
CA ALA A 125 -2.68 -14.78 -2.88
C ALA A 125 -1.35 -14.85 -2.13
N ILE A 126 -0.98 -13.81 -1.37
CA ILE A 126 0.34 -13.68 -0.74
C ILE A 126 0.42 -14.28 0.65
N THR A 127 1.65 -14.49 1.12
CA THR A 127 1.97 -14.81 2.51
C THR A 127 2.27 -13.55 3.32
N ILE A 128 2.32 -13.70 4.64
CA ILE A 128 2.74 -12.61 5.55
C ILE A 128 4.18 -12.17 5.23
N ALA A 129 5.07 -13.11 4.91
CA ALA A 129 6.44 -12.80 4.52
C ALA A 129 6.51 -11.99 3.22
N ASP A 130 5.68 -12.31 2.23
CA ASP A 130 5.59 -11.55 0.98
C ASP A 130 5.19 -10.09 1.25
N MET A 131 4.22 -9.88 2.13
CA MET A 131 3.78 -8.54 2.52
C MET A 131 4.92 -7.77 3.22
N GLU A 132 5.66 -8.40 4.11
CA GLU A 132 6.81 -7.78 4.77
C GLU A 132 7.90 -7.35 3.76
N VAL A 133 8.19 -8.19 2.78
CA VAL A 133 9.13 -7.87 1.71
C VAL A 133 8.64 -6.69 0.88
N ALA A 134 7.36 -6.66 0.51
CA ALA A 134 6.78 -5.56 -0.25
C ALA A 134 6.83 -4.23 0.52
N ILE A 135 6.49 -4.23 1.81
CA ILE A 135 6.56 -3.05 2.68
C ILE A 135 8.00 -2.55 2.78
N ASN A 136 8.96 -3.44 3.03
CA ASN A 136 10.36 -3.07 3.17
C ASN A 136 10.96 -2.55 1.85
N THR A 137 10.55 -3.12 0.72
CA THR A 137 10.94 -2.64 -0.62
C THR A 137 10.43 -1.23 -0.86
N THR A 138 9.19 -0.96 -0.54
CA THR A 138 8.58 0.38 -0.66
C THR A 138 9.30 1.39 0.23
N LYS A 139 9.57 1.05 1.48
CA LYS A 139 10.33 1.92 2.40
C LYS A 139 11.72 2.26 1.88
N ARG A 140 12.43 1.29 1.28
CA ARG A 140 13.75 1.51 0.69
C ARG A 140 13.71 2.44 -0.52
N ILE A 141 12.70 2.30 -1.37
CA ILE A 141 12.50 3.18 -2.53
C ILE A 141 12.25 4.62 -2.08
N ILE A 142 11.44 4.83 -1.09
CA ILE A 142 11.16 6.15 -0.51
C ILE A 142 12.43 6.74 0.11
N ALA A 143 13.14 5.97 0.93
CA ALA A 143 14.39 6.41 1.59
C ALA A 143 15.51 6.75 0.59
N ALA A 144 15.54 6.08 -0.57
CA ALA A 144 16.50 6.35 -1.64
C ALA A 144 16.12 7.58 -2.50
N GLY A 145 15.01 8.25 -2.22
CA GLY A 145 14.54 9.41 -2.98
C GLY A 145 14.03 9.09 -4.39
N ARG A 146 13.72 7.83 -4.67
CA ARG A 146 13.24 7.37 -5.98
C ARG A 146 11.72 7.43 -6.14
N ALA A 147 11.00 7.75 -5.08
CA ALA A 147 9.56 7.97 -5.12
C ALA A 147 9.23 9.36 -5.65
N ARG A 148 8.09 9.48 -6.35
CA ARG A 148 7.58 10.80 -6.73
C ARG A 148 7.23 11.61 -5.49
N VAL A 149 7.65 12.87 -5.47
CA VAL A 149 7.30 13.81 -4.40
C VAL A 149 6.19 14.72 -4.91
N ILE A 150 5.13 14.83 -4.14
CA ILE A 150 4.03 15.76 -4.38
C ILE A 150 4.27 16.96 -3.47
N ALA A 151 4.68 18.01 -4.08
CA ALA A 151 4.92 19.28 -3.38
C ALA A 151 3.71 20.21 -3.47
#